data_ca1d6575fba0c39076c1d4011bee66ec
#
_entry.id   ca1d6575fba0c39076c1d4011bee66ec
#
_cell.length_a   1.000
_cell.length_b   1.000
_cell.length_c   1.000
_cell.angle_alpha   90.00
_cell.angle_beta   90.00
_cell.angle_gamma   90.00
#
_symmetry.space_group_name_H-M   'P 1'
#
loop_
_entity.id
_entity.type
_entity.pdbx_description
1 polymer ?
#
loop_
_entity_poly.entity_id
_entity_poly.type
_entity_poly.pdbx_seq_one_letter_code
_entity_poly.pdbx_strand_id
1 'polypeptide(L)'
;MKFPPLHFGTVVERQKRFKLLVDFDDHLEWAYLPNPGRLRELIYPGAPVWLKPVHSVKRKLAYEAVLGYDSVLVCLYAALANKLFLESLDLLGLGGNVQVLKEVSLGHSRLDFSIDGRLVEVKSVTLVQDGLGLFPDAPTKRGTKHLYELADKGEGLVVFVVQRCDAEAVTFHSAMDEDFASAMKWAKKKGVSFKAVNCIVTKEEIRPWREIPVLFPQD
;
A
#
# COMPACT_ATOMS: atom_id res chain seq x y z
N MET A 1 -14.52 0.54 -1.69
CA MET A 1 -14.62 -0.91 -1.36
C MET A 1 -15.21 -1.07 0.03
N LYS A 2 -16.29 -1.89 0.19
CA LYS A 2 -16.91 -2.14 1.49
C LYS A 2 -16.19 -3.24 2.26
N PHE A 3 -16.11 -3.10 3.58
CA PHE A 3 -15.67 -4.13 4.50
C PHE A 3 -16.87 -4.92 5.04
N PRO A 4 -16.72 -6.19 5.40
CA PRO A 4 -17.71 -6.89 6.22
C PRO A 4 -17.71 -6.27 7.65
N PRO A 5 -18.65 -6.65 8.51
CA PRO A 5 -18.58 -6.28 9.92
C PRO A 5 -17.21 -6.65 10.52
N LEU A 6 -16.58 -5.67 11.18
CA LEU A 6 -15.26 -5.83 11.78
C LEU A 6 -15.37 -6.01 13.28
N HIS A 7 -14.52 -6.89 13.83
CA HIS A 7 -14.33 -7.10 15.25
C HIS A 7 -13.18 -6.19 15.73
N PHE A 8 -13.38 -5.52 16.84
CA PHE A 8 -12.34 -4.73 17.47
C PHE A 8 -11.49 -5.63 18.38
N GLY A 9 -10.20 -5.35 18.44
CA GLY A 9 -9.28 -5.98 19.36
C GLY A 9 -8.02 -5.14 19.57
N THR A 10 -7.17 -5.57 20.47
CA THR A 10 -5.93 -4.90 20.82
C THR A 10 -4.74 -5.81 20.51
N VAL A 11 -3.73 -5.30 19.83
CA VAL A 11 -2.52 -6.07 19.51
C VAL A 11 -1.77 -6.42 20.77
N VAL A 12 -1.50 -7.70 21.01
CA VAL A 12 -0.63 -8.20 22.09
C VAL A 12 0.80 -8.32 21.59
N GLU A 13 0.99 -9.01 20.46
CA GLU A 13 2.30 -9.15 19.83
C GLU A 13 2.19 -9.39 18.32
N ARG A 14 3.26 -9.05 17.60
CA ARG A 14 3.47 -9.45 16.20
C ARG A 14 4.51 -10.53 16.12
N GLN A 15 4.12 -11.71 15.65
CA GLN A 15 5.02 -12.82 15.43
C GLN A 15 5.37 -12.98 13.96
N LYS A 16 6.66 -13.01 13.64
CA LYS A 16 7.14 -13.00 12.24
C LYS A 16 6.59 -11.78 11.50
N ARG A 17 6.32 -11.89 10.20
CA ARG A 17 5.86 -10.75 9.39
C ARG A 17 4.33 -10.62 9.32
N PHE A 18 3.62 -11.73 9.40
CA PHE A 18 2.22 -11.85 8.99
C PHE A 18 1.28 -12.41 10.07
N LYS A 19 1.70 -12.50 11.33
CA LYS A 19 0.86 -12.99 12.43
C LYS A 19 0.76 -11.95 13.53
N LEU A 20 -0.46 -11.72 14.00
CA LEU A 20 -0.76 -10.91 15.17
C LEU A 20 -1.44 -11.79 16.21
N LEU A 21 -1.01 -11.70 17.47
CA LEU A 21 -1.81 -12.11 18.59
C LEU A 21 -2.65 -10.92 19.02
N VAL A 22 -3.95 -11.11 19.10
CA VAL A 22 -4.93 -10.06 19.37
C VAL A 22 -5.76 -10.45 20.59
N ASP A 23 -5.95 -9.49 21.47
CA ASP A 23 -6.86 -9.57 22.61
C ASP A 23 -8.22 -8.98 22.20
N PHE A 24 -9.27 -9.78 22.36
CA PHE A 24 -10.67 -9.44 22.08
C PHE A 24 -11.48 -9.17 23.35
N ASP A 25 -10.80 -8.83 24.47
CA ASP A 25 -11.30 -8.60 25.83
C ASP A 25 -11.70 -9.89 26.57
N ASP A 26 -12.22 -10.90 25.89
CA ASP A 26 -12.68 -12.16 26.47
C ASP A 26 -11.75 -13.36 26.13
N HIS A 27 -10.94 -13.22 25.07
CA HIS A 27 -10.02 -14.27 24.63
C HIS A 27 -8.88 -13.71 23.75
N LEU A 28 -7.79 -14.49 23.67
CA LEU A 28 -6.68 -14.24 22.77
C LEU A 28 -6.81 -15.10 21.52
N GLU A 29 -6.62 -14.50 20.35
CA GLU A 29 -6.66 -15.24 19.09
C GLU A 29 -5.60 -14.75 18.09
N TRP A 30 -5.08 -15.68 17.28
CA TRP A 30 -4.13 -15.37 16.21
C TRP A 30 -4.83 -14.89 14.95
N ALA A 31 -4.37 -13.76 14.41
CA ALA A 31 -4.86 -13.18 13.16
C ALA A 31 -3.77 -13.09 12.09
N TYR A 32 -4.18 -13.10 10.83
CA TYR A 32 -3.31 -12.81 9.70
C TYR A 32 -3.20 -11.30 9.46
N LEU A 33 -1.98 -10.80 9.29
CA LEU A 33 -1.69 -9.43 8.89
C LEU A 33 -1.33 -9.40 7.39
N PRO A 34 -2.21 -8.92 6.50
CA PRO A 34 -1.99 -8.93 5.04
C PRO A 34 -1.09 -7.78 4.55
N ASN A 35 0.00 -7.51 5.28
CA ASN A 35 0.93 -6.45 4.95
C ASN A 35 2.37 -6.86 5.30
N PRO A 36 3.30 -6.81 4.32
CA PRO A 36 4.71 -7.14 4.54
C PRO A 36 5.51 -6.03 5.21
N GLY A 37 4.97 -4.82 5.33
CA GLY A 37 5.61 -3.65 5.90
C GLY A 37 5.97 -3.79 7.38
N ARG A 38 6.79 -2.88 7.86
CA ARG A 38 7.16 -2.84 9.29
C ARG A 38 6.00 -2.41 10.16
N LEU A 39 5.25 -1.39 9.74
CA LEU A 39 4.04 -0.88 10.41
C LEU A 39 4.26 -0.58 11.90
N ARG A 40 5.40 -0.02 12.26
CA ARG A 40 5.77 0.18 13.67
C ARG A 40 4.84 1.15 14.39
N GLU A 41 4.30 2.11 13.65
CA GLU A 41 3.35 3.13 14.09
C GLU A 41 1.92 2.60 14.27
N LEU A 42 1.64 1.42 13.69
CA LEU A 42 0.30 0.81 13.66
C LEU A 42 0.21 -0.50 14.43
N ILE A 43 1.34 -1.24 14.53
CA ILE A 43 1.36 -2.59 15.08
C ILE A 43 2.41 -2.66 16.19
N TYR A 44 1.97 -2.36 17.40
CA TYR A 44 2.75 -2.44 18.64
C TYR A 44 1.86 -2.98 19.76
N PRO A 45 2.40 -3.52 20.87
CA PRO A 45 1.59 -3.95 21.99
C PRO A 45 0.68 -2.82 22.50
N GLY A 46 -0.62 -3.09 22.61
CA GLY A 46 -1.64 -2.09 22.97
C GLY A 46 -2.26 -1.34 21.79
N ALA A 47 -1.78 -1.52 20.55
CA ALA A 47 -2.35 -0.85 19.38
C ALA A 47 -3.76 -1.37 19.06
N PRO A 48 -4.72 -0.48 18.75
CA PRO A 48 -6.05 -0.87 18.34
C PRO A 48 -6.03 -1.46 16.91
N VAL A 49 -6.79 -2.53 16.70
CA VAL A 49 -6.90 -3.20 15.41
C VAL A 49 -8.34 -3.65 15.16
N TRP A 50 -8.79 -3.56 13.91
CA TRP A 50 -10.09 -4.09 13.48
C TRP A 50 -9.86 -5.23 12.51
N LEU A 51 -10.54 -6.34 12.75
CA LEU A 51 -10.33 -7.60 12.07
C LEU A 51 -11.65 -8.10 11.46
N LYS A 52 -11.54 -8.75 10.32
CA LYS A 52 -12.67 -9.50 9.75
C LYS A 52 -12.52 -11.00 10.08
N PRO A 53 -13.63 -11.70 10.35
CA PRO A 53 -13.60 -13.15 10.45
C PRO A 53 -13.33 -13.77 9.06
N VAL A 54 -12.65 -14.91 9.05
CA VAL A 54 -12.33 -15.66 7.85
C VAL A 54 -12.93 -17.05 7.93
N HIS A 55 -14.00 -17.27 7.20
CA HIS A 55 -14.65 -18.57 7.11
C HIS A 55 -14.05 -19.40 5.95
N SER A 56 -12.91 -20.05 6.19
CA SER A 56 -12.29 -20.89 5.17
C SER A 56 -11.59 -22.09 5.81
N VAL A 57 -11.98 -23.28 5.39
CA VAL A 57 -11.37 -24.56 5.82
C VAL A 57 -9.86 -24.63 5.47
N LYS A 58 -9.42 -23.87 4.48
CA LYS A 58 -8.02 -23.85 4.04
C LYS A 58 -7.13 -22.87 4.82
N ARG A 59 -7.67 -21.94 5.59
CA ARG A 59 -6.91 -20.96 6.38
C ARG A 59 -6.82 -21.38 7.84
N LYS A 60 -5.60 -21.36 8.38
CA LYS A 60 -5.29 -21.74 9.76
C LYS A 60 -5.66 -20.67 10.79
N LEU A 61 -5.89 -19.43 10.35
CA LEU A 61 -6.18 -18.29 11.21
C LEU A 61 -7.62 -17.83 10.97
N ALA A 62 -8.36 -17.65 12.04
CA ALA A 62 -9.77 -17.31 12.02
C ALA A 62 -10.05 -15.84 11.67
N TYR A 63 -9.05 -14.97 11.82
CA TYR A 63 -9.18 -13.53 11.61
C TYR A 63 -8.10 -12.99 10.68
N GLU A 64 -8.44 -11.87 10.03
CA GLU A 64 -7.53 -11.11 9.17
C GLU A 64 -7.62 -9.63 9.53
N ALA A 65 -6.47 -9.00 9.84
CA ALA A 65 -6.41 -7.58 10.18
C ALA A 65 -6.76 -6.72 8.96
N VAL A 66 -7.66 -5.76 9.15
CA VAL A 66 -8.15 -4.87 8.11
C VAL A 66 -7.73 -3.44 8.36
N LEU A 67 -7.92 -2.93 9.59
CA LEU A 67 -7.60 -1.56 9.95
C LEU A 67 -6.71 -1.50 11.18
N GLY A 68 -5.80 -0.55 11.20
CA GLY A 68 -5.11 -0.02 12.36
C GLY A 68 -5.47 1.43 12.59
N TYR A 69 -4.90 2.05 13.60
CA TYR A 69 -5.14 3.43 13.95
C TYR A 69 -3.83 4.14 14.30
N ASP A 70 -3.61 5.27 13.64
CA ASP A 70 -2.53 6.21 13.92
C ASP A 70 -3.06 7.61 13.60
N SER A 71 -3.64 8.28 14.61
CA SER A 71 -4.39 9.54 14.49
C SER A 71 -5.62 9.46 13.57
N VAL A 72 -5.58 8.61 12.56
CA VAL A 72 -6.68 8.26 11.63
C VAL A 72 -6.75 6.75 11.44
N LEU A 73 -7.85 6.26 10.88
CA LEU A 73 -7.94 4.87 10.44
C LEU A 73 -7.06 4.62 9.23
N VAL A 74 -6.28 3.54 9.28
CA VAL A 74 -5.35 3.11 8.22
C VAL A 74 -5.71 1.70 7.78
N CYS A 75 -5.88 1.51 6.47
CA CYS A 75 -6.11 0.17 5.95
C CYS A 75 -4.80 -0.62 5.86
N LEU A 76 -4.75 -1.76 6.56
CA LEU A 76 -3.58 -2.62 6.66
C LEU A 76 -3.44 -3.59 5.48
N TYR A 77 -4.44 -3.68 4.61
CA TYR A 77 -4.50 -4.67 3.55
C TYR A 77 -3.77 -4.19 2.29
N ALA A 78 -2.47 -4.43 2.21
CA ALA A 78 -1.63 -3.93 1.12
C ALA A 78 -2.12 -4.33 -0.28
N ALA A 79 -2.65 -5.54 -0.46
CA ALA A 79 -3.15 -6.02 -1.76
C ALA A 79 -4.38 -5.24 -2.28
N LEU A 80 -5.05 -4.45 -1.45
CA LEU A 80 -6.14 -3.58 -1.90
C LEU A 80 -5.66 -2.42 -2.76
N ALA A 81 -4.39 -2.04 -2.66
CA ALA A 81 -3.83 -0.93 -3.46
C ALA A 81 -4.11 -1.10 -4.95
N ASN A 82 -3.97 -2.31 -5.49
CA ASN A 82 -4.23 -2.58 -6.90
C ASN A 82 -5.70 -2.36 -7.29
N LYS A 83 -6.64 -2.69 -6.42
CA LYS A 83 -8.06 -2.45 -6.67
C LYS A 83 -8.43 -0.98 -6.50
N LEU A 84 -7.89 -0.32 -5.47
CA LEU A 84 -8.07 1.11 -5.24
C LEU A 84 -7.48 1.93 -6.40
N PHE A 85 -6.34 1.52 -6.94
CA PHE A 85 -5.80 2.13 -8.15
C PHE A 85 -6.81 2.07 -9.32
N LEU A 86 -7.40 0.92 -9.59
CA LEU A 86 -8.42 0.79 -10.64
C LEU A 86 -9.67 1.66 -10.37
N GLU A 87 -10.07 1.82 -9.10
CA GLU A 87 -11.16 2.71 -8.71
C GLU A 87 -10.76 4.21 -8.78
N SER A 88 -9.48 4.53 -8.92
CA SER A 88 -8.94 5.90 -8.97
C SER A 88 -8.54 6.39 -10.36
N LEU A 89 -8.78 5.62 -11.41
CA LEU A 89 -8.32 5.96 -12.76
C LEU A 89 -8.80 7.35 -13.22
N ASP A 90 -10.06 7.68 -12.98
CA ASP A 90 -10.61 9.01 -13.34
C ASP A 90 -9.96 10.13 -12.52
N LEU A 91 -9.77 9.93 -11.21
CA LEU A 91 -9.08 10.88 -10.33
C LEU A 91 -7.64 11.16 -10.78
N LEU A 92 -6.98 10.15 -11.32
CA LEU A 92 -5.59 10.23 -11.79
C LEU A 92 -5.47 10.70 -13.26
N GLY A 93 -6.59 11.03 -13.93
CA GLY A 93 -6.60 11.39 -15.34
C GLY A 93 -6.19 10.25 -16.28
N LEU A 94 -6.43 9.01 -15.85
CA LEU A 94 -6.13 7.77 -16.58
C LEU A 94 -7.41 7.02 -16.98
N GLY A 95 -8.58 7.60 -16.71
CA GLY A 95 -9.88 7.01 -17.01
C GLY A 95 -10.29 7.19 -18.48
N GLY A 96 -11.50 6.73 -18.80
CA GLY A 96 -12.06 6.73 -20.13
C GLY A 96 -12.13 5.33 -20.74
N ASN A 97 -12.18 5.25 -22.07
CA ASN A 97 -12.21 3.95 -22.77
C ASN A 97 -10.79 3.39 -22.93
N VAL A 98 -10.18 2.96 -21.83
CA VAL A 98 -8.79 2.47 -21.79
C VAL A 98 -8.75 0.94 -21.67
N GLN A 99 -7.78 0.34 -22.37
CA GLN A 99 -7.49 -1.09 -22.20
C GLN A 99 -6.63 -1.31 -20.96
N VAL A 100 -7.15 -2.04 -19.98
CA VAL A 100 -6.42 -2.41 -18.76
C VAL A 100 -6.06 -3.89 -18.77
N LEU A 101 -4.76 -4.19 -18.80
CA LEU A 101 -4.22 -5.54 -18.61
C LEU A 101 -3.64 -5.65 -17.21
N LYS A 102 -3.85 -6.80 -16.55
CA LYS A 102 -3.33 -7.08 -15.21
C LYS A 102 -2.16 -8.04 -15.29
N GLU A 103 -1.23 -7.92 -14.32
CA GLU A 103 -0.11 -8.85 -14.14
C GLU A 103 0.73 -9.04 -15.41
N VAL A 104 1.22 -7.92 -15.97
CA VAL A 104 1.94 -7.88 -17.25
C VAL A 104 3.39 -8.31 -17.06
N SER A 105 3.85 -9.29 -17.81
CA SER A 105 5.23 -9.76 -17.76
C SER A 105 6.18 -8.76 -18.44
N LEU A 106 7.28 -8.45 -17.77
CA LEU A 106 8.37 -7.63 -18.27
C LEU A 106 9.70 -8.35 -17.96
N GLY A 107 10.28 -9.04 -18.94
CA GLY A 107 11.44 -9.88 -18.72
C GLY A 107 11.15 -10.96 -17.66
N HIS A 108 11.91 -10.93 -16.57
CA HIS A 108 11.75 -11.85 -15.44
C HIS A 108 10.84 -11.29 -14.32
N SER A 109 10.25 -10.11 -14.52
CA SER A 109 9.38 -9.48 -13.55
C SER A 109 7.93 -9.48 -14.03
N ARG A 110 7.02 -9.26 -13.09
CA ARG A 110 5.62 -9.06 -13.35
C ARG A 110 5.21 -7.73 -12.73
N LEU A 111 4.77 -6.81 -13.56
CA LEU A 111 4.22 -5.52 -13.17
C LEU A 111 2.71 -5.63 -12.95
N ASP A 112 2.16 -4.74 -12.15
CA ASP A 112 0.76 -4.85 -11.73
C ASP A 112 -0.22 -4.66 -12.89
N PHE A 113 0.04 -3.69 -13.79
CA PHE A 113 -0.87 -3.37 -14.89
C PHE A 113 -0.14 -2.88 -16.14
N SER A 114 -0.91 -2.86 -17.25
CA SER A 114 -0.68 -2.01 -18.41
C SER A 114 -1.97 -1.28 -18.73
N ILE A 115 -1.87 0.03 -19.01
CA ILE A 115 -2.99 0.87 -19.47
C ILE A 115 -2.62 1.43 -20.85
N ASP A 116 -3.38 1.02 -21.88
CA ASP A 116 -3.10 1.36 -23.29
C ASP A 116 -1.63 1.14 -23.70
N GLY A 117 -1.04 0.03 -23.24
CA GLY A 117 0.36 -0.32 -23.47
C GLY A 117 1.34 0.27 -22.47
N ARG A 118 0.98 1.32 -21.73
CA ARG A 118 1.84 1.91 -20.69
C ARG A 118 1.91 1.03 -19.47
N LEU A 119 3.11 0.63 -19.06
CA LEU A 119 3.34 -0.21 -17.90
C LEU A 119 3.11 0.55 -16.58
N VAL A 120 2.45 -0.08 -15.62
CA VAL A 120 2.10 0.53 -14.32
C VAL A 120 2.49 -0.39 -13.18
N GLU A 121 3.17 0.19 -12.20
CA GLU A 121 3.51 -0.45 -10.92
C GLU A 121 2.80 0.31 -9.79
N VAL A 122 2.09 -0.42 -8.93
CA VAL A 122 1.32 0.14 -7.81
C VAL A 122 2.05 -0.13 -6.49
N LYS A 123 2.11 0.88 -5.63
CA LYS A 123 2.72 0.80 -4.31
C LYS A 123 1.71 1.17 -3.23
N SER A 124 1.53 0.30 -2.24
CA SER A 124 0.71 0.59 -1.06
C SER A 124 1.52 1.40 -0.04
N VAL A 125 0.98 2.52 0.42
CA VAL A 125 1.58 3.41 1.42
C VAL A 125 0.68 3.48 2.63
N THR A 126 1.25 3.24 3.82
CA THR A 126 0.56 3.33 5.11
C THR A 126 1.29 4.24 6.09
N LEU A 127 2.61 4.42 5.92
CA LEU A 127 3.41 5.31 6.75
C LEU A 127 3.22 6.76 6.31
N VAL A 128 2.77 7.60 7.25
CA VAL A 128 2.66 9.06 7.07
C VAL A 128 3.29 9.75 8.27
N GLN A 129 4.14 10.73 8.01
CA GLN A 129 4.75 11.60 9.03
C GLN A 129 4.56 13.05 8.59
N ASP A 130 4.00 13.87 9.44
CA ASP A 130 3.76 15.31 9.19
C ASP A 130 3.04 15.58 7.84
N GLY A 131 2.01 14.77 7.53
CA GLY A 131 1.28 14.88 6.27
C GLY A 131 2.00 14.30 5.05
N LEU A 132 3.20 13.76 5.22
CA LEU A 132 4.01 13.21 4.13
C LEU A 132 3.97 11.68 4.13
N GLY A 133 3.37 11.10 3.10
CA GLY A 133 3.40 9.67 2.84
C GLY A 133 4.81 9.20 2.47
N LEU A 134 5.34 8.20 3.18
CA LEU A 134 6.70 7.71 3.01
C LEU A 134 6.71 6.27 2.47
N PHE A 135 7.43 6.06 1.37
CA PHE A 135 7.63 4.73 0.81
C PHE A 135 9.13 4.48 0.48
N PRO A 136 9.67 3.30 0.78
CA PRO A 136 9.06 2.17 1.48
C PRO A 136 9.13 2.31 3.02
N ASP A 137 8.31 1.55 3.74
CA ASP A 137 8.39 1.41 5.20
C ASP A 137 9.33 0.26 5.64
N ALA A 138 9.85 -0.50 4.67
CA ALA A 138 10.87 -1.53 4.81
C ALA A 138 11.68 -1.65 3.52
N PRO A 139 12.97 -2.05 3.55
CA PRO A 139 13.79 -2.22 2.35
C PRO A 139 13.12 -3.13 1.31
N THR A 140 13.11 -2.70 0.03
CA THR A 140 12.34 -3.34 -1.04
C THR A 140 13.17 -3.60 -2.30
N LYS A 141 14.01 -4.62 -2.30
CA LYS A 141 14.81 -5.02 -3.48
C LYS A 141 13.94 -5.25 -4.73
N ARG A 142 12.74 -5.83 -4.57
CA ARG A 142 11.81 -6.02 -5.68
C ARG A 142 11.29 -4.68 -6.22
N GLY A 143 10.96 -3.74 -5.34
CA GLY A 143 10.51 -2.39 -5.74
C GLY A 143 11.58 -1.65 -6.52
N THR A 144 12.83 -1.68 -6.04
CA THR A 144 14.01 -1.10 -6.70
C THR A 144 14.21 -1.69 -8.09
N LYS A 145 14.15 -3.04 -8.22
CA LYS A 145 14.26 -3.75 -9.50
C LYS A 145 13.18 -3.29 -10.50
N HIS A 146 11.91 -3.21 -10.08
CA HIS A 146 10.81 -2.77 -10.95
C HIS A 146 10.99 -1.34 -11.45
N LEU A 147 11.58 -0.44 -10.64
CA LEU A 147 11.88 0.93 -11.07
C LEU A 147 12.95 0.96 -12.18
N TYR A 148 14.00 0.18 -12.06
CA TYR A 148 15.03 0.08 -13.10
C TYR A 148 14.45 -0.52 -14.39
N GLU A 149 13.65 -1.57 -14.30
CA GLU A 149 13.02 -2.20 -15.46
C GLU A 149 12.06 -1.25 -16.19
N LEU A 150 11.29 -0.42 -15.46
CA LEU A 150 10.47 0.64 -16.05
C LEU A 150 11.35 1.72 -16.70
N ALA A 151 12.43 2.13 -16.04
CA ALA A 151 13.37 3.12 -16.55
C ALA A 151 14.06 2.66 -17.85
N ASP A 152 14.42 1.40 -17.96
CA ASP A 152 15.04 0.81 -19.17
C ASP A 152 14.08 0.80 -20.36
N LYS A 153 12.77 0.82 -20.13
CA LYS A 153 11.76 1.01 -21.18
C LYS A 153 11.60 2.46 -21.61
N GLY A 154 12.12 3.41 -20.83
CA GLY A 154 12.01 4.85 -21.11
C GLY A 154 10.62 5.43 -20.87
N GLU A 155 9.67 4.61 -20.45
CA GLU A 155 8.30 5.03 -20.14
C GLU A 155 7.70 4.10 -19.08
N GLY A 156 6.72 4.58 -18.37
CA GLY A 156 6.01 3.82 -17.33
C GLY A 156 5.34 4.76 -16.34
N LEU A 157 4.61 4.17 -15.43
CA LEU A 157 3.93 4.87 -14.36
C LEU A 157 4.08 4.12 -13.04
N VAL A 158 4.49 4.82 -11.99
CA VAL A 158 4.42 4.33 -10.61
C VAL A 158 3.30 5.08 -9.90
N VAL A 159 2.38 4.32 -9.26
CA VAL A 159 1.27 4.91 -8.52
C VAL A 159 1.37 4.51 -7.06
N PHE A 160 1.44 5.51 -6.20
CA PHE A 160 1.36 5.33 -4.75
C PHE A 160 -0.11 5.44 -4.31
N VAL A 161 -0.63 4.37 -3.73
CA VAL A 161 -1.96 4.34 -3.13
C VAL A 161 -1.80 4.44 -1.62
N VAL A 162 -2.09 5.62 -1.09
CA VAL A 162 -1.99 5.91 0.34
C VAL A 162 -3.29 5.48 1.01
N GLN A 163 -3.24 4.43 1.80
CA GLN A 163 -4.41 3.79 2.41
C GLN A 163 -4.83 4.46 3.73
N ARG A 164 -4.77 5.79 3.76
CA ARG A 164 -5.22 6.70 4.83
C ARG A 164 -5.48 8.10 4.25
N CYS A 165 -6.16 8.97 5.00
CA CYS A 165 -6.67 10.25 4.46
C CYS A 165 -5.80 11.48 4.77
N ASP A 166 -4.86 11.38 5.69
CA ASP A 166 -4.09 12.50 6.25
C ASP A 166 -2.77 12.80 5.51
N ALA A 167 -2.46 12.09 4.43
CA ALA A 167 -1.34 12.43 3.56
C ALA A 167 -1.70 13.58 2.61
N GLU A 168 -0.84 14.58 2.52
CA GLU A 168 -0.92 15.72 1.59
C GLU A 168 0.00 15.53 0.38
N ALA A 169 1.04 14.74 0.52
CA ALA A 169 1.99 14.39 -0.52
C ALA A 169 2.61 13.02 -0.25
N VAL A 170 3.34 12.47 -1.22
CA VAL A 170 4.14 11.25 -1.07
C VAL A 170 5.59 11.53 -1.47
N THR A 171 6.54 10.92 -0.78
CA THR A 171 7.94 10.89 -1.18
C THR A 171 8.60 9.55 -0.88
N PHE A 172 9.82 9.35 -1.38
CA PHE A 172 10.61 8.18 -1.05
C PHE A 172 11.31 8.34 0.30
N HIS A 173 11.36 7.25 1.06
CA HIS A 173 11.95 7.19 2.40
C HIS A 173 13.43 6.80 2.30
N SER A 174 14.31 7.75 1.95
CA SER A 174 15.74 7.49 1.71
C SER A 174 16.46 6.91 2.92
N ALA A 175 16.13 7.36 4.14
CA ALA A 175 16.69 6.80 5.37
C ALA A 175 16.31 5.32 5.61
N MET A 176 15.25 4.83 4.98
CA MET A 176 14.80 3.44 5.04
C MET A 176 15.42 2.57 3.94
N ASP A 177 15.54 3.14 2.73
CA ASP A 177 16.02 2.41 1.54
C ASP A 177 16.63 3.41 0.54
N GLU A 178 17.94 3.61 0.62
CA GLU A 178 18.70 4.51 -0.24
C GLU A 178 18.72 4.01 -1.69
N ASP A 179 18.80 2.68 -1.89
CA ASP A 179 18.77 2.06 -3.22
C ASP A 179 17.45 2.35 -3.93
N PHE A 180 16.32 2.26 -3.20
CA PHE A 180 15.02 2.61 -3.73
C PHE A 180 14.91 4.11 -4.06
N ALA A 181 15.43 4.99 -3.19
CA ALA A 181 15.46 6.43 -3.43
C ALA A 181 16.26 6.79 -4.69
N SER A 182 17.43 6.17 -4.87
CA SER A 182 18.26 6.32 -6.07
C SER A 182 17.57 5.83 -7.33
N ALA A 183 16.90 4.68 -7.25
CA ALA A 183 16.13 4.14 -8.37
C ALA A 183 14.94 5.03 -8.75
N MET A 184 14.26 5.67 -7.79
CA MET A 184 13.20 6.65 -8.03
C MET A 184 13.71 7.86 -8.82
N LYS A 185 14.83 8.45 -8.39
CA LYS A 185 15.47 9.58 -9.08
C LYS A 185 15.90 9.19 -10.49
N TRP A 186 16.49 8.00 -10.66
CA TRP A 186 16.90 7.47 -11.95
C TRP A 186 15.70 7.25 -12.88
N ALA A 187 14.66 6.58 -12.41
CA ALA A 187 13.46 6.31 -13.18
C ALA A 187 12.79 7.61 -13.68
N LYS A 188 12.73 8.64 -12.81
CA LYS A 188 12.23 9.98 -13.20
C LYS A 188 13.06 10.59 -14.35
N LYS A 189 14.39 10.52 -14.27
CA LYS A 189 15.29 11.01 -15.36
C LYS A 189 15.08 10.25 -16.67
N LYS A 190 14.65 8.99 -16.61
CA LYS A 190 14.37 8.13 -17.77
C LYS A 190 12.94 8.24 -18.30
N GLY A 191 12.12 9.16 -17.80
CA GLY A 191 10.78 9.40 -18.31
C GLY A 191 9.66 8.64 -17.62
N VAL A 192 9.95 7.86 -16.57
CA VAL A 192 8.91 7.25 -15.73
C VAL A 192 8.13 8.34 -15.00
N SER A 193 6.81 8.28 -15.07
CA SER A 193 5.94 9.20 -14.35
C SER A 193 5.53 8.65 -12.99
N PHE A 194 5.16 9.55 -12.08
CA PHE A 194 4.78 9.22 -10.73
C PHE A 194 3.48 9.93 -10.37
N LYS A 195 2.53 9.19 -9.81
CA LYS A 195 1.26 9.70 -9.31
C LYS A 195 0.98 9.13 -7.93
N ALA A 196 0.17 9.80 -7.15
CA ALA A 196 -0.29 9.29 -5.89
C ALA A 196 -1.76 9.65 -5.65
N VAL A 197 -2.47 8.76 -4.96
CA VAL A 197 -3.85 8.96 -4.52
C VAL A 197 -3.96 8.57 -3.07
N ASN A 198 -4.60 9.40 -2.24
CA ASN A 198 -4.96 9.01 -0.89
C ASN A 198 -6.39 8.48 -0.81
N CYS A 199 -6.73 7.86 0.31
CA CYS A 199 -8.00 7.18 0.50
C CYS A 199 -8.73 7.69 1.74
N ILE A 200 -10.05 7.77 1.68
CA ILE A 200 -10.89 7.83 2.87
C ILE A 200 -11.07 6.42 3.38
N VAL A 201 -10.83 6.24 4.68
CA VAL A 201 -10.95 4.96 5.38
C VAL A 201 -11.92 5.13 6.54
N THR A 202 -12.96 4.30 6.58
CA THR A 202 -13.90 4.17 7.69
C THR A 202 -13.95 2.72 8.15
N LYS A 203 -14.70 2.40 9.17
CA LYS A 203 -14.91 1.00 9.60
C LYS A 203 -15.75 0.18 8.62
N GLU A 204 -16.47 0.86 7.73
CA GLU A 204 -17.37 0.27 6.74
C GLU A 204 -16.73 0.13 5.36
N GLU A 205 -15.82 1.04 5.00
CA GLU A 205 -15.24 1.05 3.65
C GLU A 205 -13.89 1.75 3.55
N ILE A 206 -13.20 1.47 2.44
CA ILE A 206 -12.11 2.28 1.91
C ILE A 206 -12.42 2.67 0.47
N ARG A 207 -12.15 3.93 0.10
CA ARG A 207 -12.30 4.44 -1.26
C ARG A 207 -11.25 5.48 -1.60
N PRO A 208 -10.81 5.58 -2.88
CA PRO A 208 -9.98 6.69 -3.33
C PRO A 208 -10.67 8.03 -3.05
N TRP A 209 -9.89 9.05 -2.72
CA TRP A 209 -10.42 10.36 -2.39
C TRP A 209 -9.92 11.44 -3.33
N ARG A 210 -8.60 11.68 -3.37
CA ARG A 210 -8.00 12.73 -4.20
C ARG A 210 -6.59 12.36 -4.65
N GLU A 211 -6.19 12.87 -5.81
CA GLU A 211 -4.79 12.86 -6.24
C GLU A 211 -3.99 13.79 -5.32
N ILE A 212 -2.79 13.36 -4.96
CA ILE A 212 -1.84 14.13 -4.16
C ILE A 212 -0.48 14.13 -4.86
N PRO A 213 0.37 15.15 -4.68
CA PRO A 213 1.65 15.23 -5.37
C PRO A 213 2.65 14.18 -4.90
N VAL A 214 3.53 13.74 -5.83
CA VAL A 214 4.74 12.97 -5.50
C VAL A 214 5.93 13.92 -5.51
N LEU A 215 6.54 14.10 -4.35
CA LEU A 215 7.67 15.01 -4.15
C LEU A 215 9.00 14.29 -4.37
N PHE A 216 9.90 14.97 -5.02
CA PHE A 216 11.29 14.56 -5.19
C PHE A 216 12.15 15.61 -4.48
N PRO A 217 12.60 15.32 -3.25
CA PRO A 217 13.50 16.23 -2.55
C PRO A 217 14.71 16.55 -3.41
N GLN A 218 15.08 17.83 -3.44
CA GLN A 218 16.34 18.26 -4.07
C GLN A 218 17.49 17.79 -3.19
N ASP A 219 18.61 17.41 -3.80
CA ASP A 219 19.85 17.01 -3.11
C ASP A 219 20.48 18.23 -2.42
#